data_4a85cec3c8b8c2e0c9b2eeb7b3b081c6
#
_entry.id   4a85cec3c8b8c2e0c9b2eeb7b3b081c6
#
_cell.length_a   1.000
_cell.length_b   1.000
_cell.length_c   1.000
_cell.angle_alpha   90.00
_cell.angle_beta   90.00
_cell.angle_gamma   90.00
#
_symmetry.space_group_name_H-M   'P 1'
#
loop_
_entity.id
_entity.type
_entity.pdbx_description
1 polymer ?
#
loop_
_entity_poly.entity_id
_entity_poly.type
_entity_poly.pdbx_seq_one_letter_code
_entity_poly.pdbx_strand_id
1 'polypeptide(L)'
;MQQARSKISWVLWVAVALPLVLCPGCKKEAEPEPQVSVQAEHPKQRAISEHILADAVLAPLAQAAIVPKINAPVRKFYVQRGSRVIEGELLATLENSDLAAAALDNRGSYMAAEAAFATATQAQVPEDTQKAEADVAQTKANLDLNLSIVKNRKQLFAEGAIPGRDLDTSQAALVQAQAAYNTAVMHLESVRSVSREAALKLAQGQLTSAEGKFKGAAAQVSYSEIRSPINGVVTDRSLFAGETAAAGIPLLTVMDTSSLLAKTHVAQRLAQRMKEGDEALVTVRGLSDPVAGRIALISPALDPGSTTVEVWVKIDNKAGTLKVGTQVKLSIMGGTDAHAWQIPTSSILTAQDGSKSVMVVGVDGAAHRKPVTLGLEDAENVQITSGIAPSDLVITGGAYGLEDGVKVKVGAAAGGDKSSGKGGGAE
;
A
#
# COMPACT_ATOMS: atom_id res chain seq x y z
N MET A 1 52.14 -50.77 36.95
CA MET A 1 52.42 -52.18 36.63
C MET A 1 53.03 -52.18 35.27
N GLN A 2 54.27 -52.36 35.31
CA GLN A 2 55.17 -53.43 34.78
C GLN A 2 55.30 -53.29 33.24
N GLN A 3 56.43 -52.82 32.83
CA GLN A 3 57.69 -53.57 32.56
C GLN A 3 57.63 -54.28 31.24
N ALA A 4 58.58 -54.38 30.36
CA ALA A 4 59.99 -54.18 30.43
C ALA A 4 60.64 -54.55 29.08
N ARG A 5 61.75 -53.92 28.73
CA ARG A 5 63.06 -54.55 28.40
C ARG A 5 63.11 -55.39 27.11
N SER A 6 64.05 -55.31 26.29
CA SER A 6 65.53 -55.16 26.22
C SER A 6 65.99 -55.99 25.02
N LYS A 7 66.99 -55.83 24.31
CA LYS A 7 68.45 -55.81 24.40
C LYS A 7 69.01 -55.92 22.99
N ILE A 8 69.96 -55.08 22.55
CA ILE A 8 71.41 -55.35 22.51
C ILE A 8 71.84 -56.57 21.64
N SER A 9 72.59 -56.34 20.53
CA SER A 9 74.02 -56.57 20.50
C SER A 9 74.59 -56.72 19.08
N TRP A 10 75.60 -56.05 18.77
CA TRP A 10 77.05 -56.32 18.49
C TRP A 10 77.36 -56.55 17.00
N VAL A 11 78.13 -55.60 16.38
CA VAL A 11 79.61 -55.57 16.10
C VAL A 11 80.10 -56.61 15.04
N LEU A 12 80.65 -56.09 13.95
CA LEU A 12 81.96 -56.45 13.51
C LEU A 12 82.50 -55.55 12.35
N TRP A 13 83.67 -55.02 12.57
CA TRP A 13 84.66 -54.32 11.74
C TRP A 13 85.10 -55.16 10.53
N VAL A 14 85.27 -54.56 9.32
CA VAL A 14 86.38 -54.80 8.43
C VAL A 14 86.74 -53.53 7.68
N ALA A 15 87.97 -53.04 7.93
CA ALA A 15 88.62 -51.98 7.16
C ALA A 15 89.33 -52.58 5.94
N VAL A 16 89.19 -51.91 4.75
CA VAL A 16 90.15 -52.03 3.64
C VAL A 16 90.23 -50.69 2.88
N ALA A 17 91.45 -50.34 2.66
CA ALA A 17 92.09 -49.12 2.17
C ALA A 17 91.69 -48.62 0.79
N LEU A 18 91.76 -47.29 0.70
CA LEU A 18 92.11 -46.33 -0.39
C LEU A 18 92.47 -46.84 -1.77
N PRO A 19 92.07 -46.17 -2.91
CA PRO A 19 92.85 -45.00 -3.30
C PRO A 19 92.08 -43.81 -3.83
N LEU A 20 92.62 -42.63 -3.61
CA LEU A 20 92.36 -41.29 -4.10
C LEU A 20 92.34 -41.23 -5.63
N VAL A 21 91.19 -40.83 -6.26
CA VAL A 21 91.14 -40.31 -7.59
C VAL A 21 90.54 -38.92 -7.56
N LEU A 22 91.32 -37.91 -7.85
CA LEU A 22 90.89 -36.56 -8.19
C LEU A 22 90.04 -36.61 -9.52
N CYS A 23 88.79 -36.14 -9.51
CA CYS A 23 88.10 -35.74 -10.69
C CYS A 23 87.53 -34.29 -10.50
N PRO A 24 87.67 -33.43 -11.51
CA PRO A 24 87.41 -32.02 -11.44
C PRO A 24 85.89 -31.69 -11.61
N GLY A 25 85.47 -30.75 -10.78
CA GLY A 25 84.44 -29.78 -11.06
C GLY A 25 83.12 -30.21 -11.71
N CYS A 26 82.15 -30.79 -10.99
CA CYS A 26 80.76 -30.68 -11.39
C CYS A 26 80.20 -29.35 -10.88
N LYS A 27 79.95 -28.40 -11.81
CA LYS A 27 79.02 -27.30 -11.62
C LYS A 27 77.68 -27.91 -11.18
N LYS A 28 77.24 -27.64 -10.00
CA LYS A 28 75.86 -27.91 -9.56
C LYS A 28 74.97 -27.03 -10.44
N GLU A 29 74.35 -27.59 -11.48
CA GLU A 29 73.22 -27.02 -12.17
C GLU A 29 72.14 -26.88 -11.10
N ALA A 30 71.71 -25.65 -10.83
CA ALA A 30 70.61 -25.38 -9.91
C ALA A 30 69.38 -26.10 -10.50
N GLU A 31 68.82 -27.05 -9.75
CA GLU A 31 67.50 -27.61 -10.09
C GLU A 31 66.54 -26.46 -10.35
N PRO A 32 65.79 -26.46 -11.48
CA PRO A 32 64.81 -25.43 -11.77
C PRO A 32 63.78 -25.43 -10.63
N GLU A 33 63.68 -24.31 -9.92
CA GLU A 33 62.64 -24.13 -8.91
C GLU A 33 61.27 -24.50 -9.49
N PRO A 34 60.45 -25.28 -8.80
CA PRO A 34 59.18 -25.73 -9.30
C PRO A 34 58.28 -24.52 -9.63
N GLN A 35 58.09 -24.26 -10.91
CA GLN A 35 57.23 -23.19 -11.38
C GLN A 35 55.81 -23.71 -11.48
N VAL A 36 54.85 -23.04 -10.79
CA VAL A 36 53.44 -23.34 -10.84
C VAL A 36 52.84 -22.67 -12.07
N SER A 37 52.16 -23.46 -12.94
CA SER A 37 51.48 -22.91 -14.11
C SER A 37 50.18 -22.24 -13.68
N VAL A 38 49.97 -20.96 -14.03
CA VAL A 38 48.81 -20.16 -13.68
C VAL A 38 48.21 -19.48 -14.92
N GLN A 39 46.93 -19.21 -14.89
CA GLN A 39 46.27 -18.33 -15.88
C GLN A 39 46.24 -16.91 -15.30
N ALA A 40 46.58 -15.90 -16.10
CA ALA A 40 46.58 -14.52 -15.68
C ALA A 40 46.08 -13.60 -16.80
N GLU A 41 45.32 -12.60 -16.43
CA GLU A 41 44.77 -11.59 -17.33
C GLU A 41 44.91 -10.18 -16.73
N HIS A 42 44.96 -9.16 -17.60
CA HIS A 42 44.86 -7.78 -17.16
C HIS A 42 43.43 -7.41 -16.80
N PRO A 43 43.21 -6.56 -15.79
CA PRO A 43 41.89 -5.99 -15.51
C PRO A 43 41.31 -5.35 -16.76
N LYS A 44 40.03 -5.61 -17.04
CA LYS A 44 39.31 -5.06 -18.20
C LYS A 44 38.39 -3.95 -17.74
N GLN A 45 38.37 -2.81 -18.44
CA GLN A 45 37.41 -1.75 -18.19
C GLN A 45 36.13 -1.99 -18.97
N ARG A 46 35.02 -2.28 -18.27
CA ARG A 46 33.71 -2.57 -18.87
C ARG A 46 32.61 -2.12 -17.93
N ALA A 47 31.38 -1.97 -18.48
CA ALA A 47 30.21 -1.76 -17.65
C ALA A 47 29.91 -3.00 -16.80
N ILE A 48 29.66 -2.81 -15.52
CA ILE A 48 29.20 -3.84 -14.57
C ILE A 48 27.91 -3.39 -13.95
N SER A 49 26.95 -4.31 -13.81
CA SER A 49 25.69 -4.08 -13.11
C SER A 49 25.52 -5.17 -12.07
N GLU A 50 25.28 -4.74 -10.84
CA GLU A 50 24.95 -5.66 -9.75
C GLU A 50 23.53 -6.19 -9.93
N HIS A 51 23.35 -7.50 -9.88
CA HIS A 51 22.06 -8.15 -9.90
C HIS A 51 21.74 -8.72 -8.51
N ILE A 52 20.77 -8.09 -7.84
CA ILE A 52 20.31 -8.54 -6.52
C ILE A 52 19.25 -9.59 -6.73
N LEU A 53 19.57 -10.83 -6.37
CA LEU A 53 18.64 -11.96 -6.46
C LEU A 53 17.82 -12.07 -5.18
N ALA A 54 16.50 -12.19 -5.31
CA ALA A 54 15.59 -12.35 -4.20
C ALA A 54 14.39 -13.24 -4.59
N ASP A 55 13.90 -14.01 -3.62
CA ASP A 55 12.65 -14.74 -3.79
C ASP A 55 11.48 -13.83 -3.45
N ALA A 56 10.39 -13.91 -4.21
CA ALA A 56 9.20 -13.08 -4.04
C ALA A 56 7.92 -13.87 -4.24
N VAL A 57 6.82 -13.32 -3.74
CA VAL A 57 5.47 -13.84 -3.95
C VAL A 57 4.64 -12.80 -4.68
N LEU A 58 3.93 -13.23 -5.72
CA LEU A 58 3.02 -12.37 -6.48
C LEU A 58 1.76 -12.06 -5.67
N ALA A 59 1.52 -10.80 -5.40
CA ALA A 59 0.31 -10.26 -4.77
C ALA A 59 -0.53 -9.47 -5.78
N PRO A 60 -1.84 -9.32 -5.60
CA PRO A 60 -2.66 -8.48 -6.46
C PRO A 60 -2.33 -7.00 -6.26
N LEU A 61 -2.60 -6.17 -7.29
CA LEU A 61 -2.46 -4.71 -7.17
C LEU A 61 -3.41 -4.14 -6.11
N ALA A 62 -4.64 -4.63 -6.09
CA ALA A 62 -5.65 -4.30 -5.08
C ALA A 62 -6.49 -5.53 -4.79
N GLN A 63 -6.99 -5.62 -3.56
CA GLN A 63 -7.88 -6.69 -3.11
C GLN A 63 -8.98 -6.09 -2.25
N ALA A 64 -10.21 -6.52 -2.49
CA ALA A 64 -11.37 -6.18 -1.67
C ALA A 64 -12.10 -7.43 -1.22
N ALA A 65 -12.13 -7.64 0.09
CA ALA A 65 -13.03 -8.59 0.72
C ALA A 65 -14.38 -7.89 0.95
N ILE A 66 -15.41 -8.33 0.23
CA ILE A 66 -16.72 -7.69 0.23
C ILE A 66 -17.55 -8.30 1.36
N VAL A 67 -17.84 -7.46 2.34
CA VAL A 67 -18.50 -7.86 3.60
C VAL A 67 -19.91 -7.27 3.63
N PRO A 68 -20.97 -8.08 3.83
CA PRO A 68 -22.31 -7.60 4.04
C PRO A 68 -22.42 -6.73 5.30
N LYS A 69 -23.28 -5.70 5.25
CA LYS A 69 -23.57 -4.84 6.39
C LYS A 69 -24.80 -5.28 7.18
N ILE A 70 -25.57 -6.24 6.64
CA ILE A 70 -26.78 -6.78 7.23
C ILE A 70 -26.72 -8.32 7.24
N ASN A 71 -27.44 -8.92 8.16
CA ASN A 71 -27.64 -10.37 8.19
C ASN A 71 -28.89 -10.68 7.37
N ALA A 72 -28.74 -11.36 6.23
CA ALA A 72 -29.86 -11.78 5.40
C ALA A 72 -29.48 -12.94 4.48
N PRO A 73 -30.42 -13.80 4.07
CA PRO A 73 -30.18 -14.83 3.08
C PRO A 73 -29.77 -14.22 1.74
N VAL A 74 -28.84 -14.87 1.03
CA VAL A 74 -28.50 -14.47 -0.33
C VAL A 74 -29.61 -14.86 -1.29
N ARG A 75 -30.29 -13.89 -1.85
CA ARG A 75 -31.35 -14.11 -2.84
C ARG A 75 -30.79 -14.60 -4.17
N LYS A 76 -29.71 -13.94 -4.67
CA LYS A 76 -29.11 -14.27 -5.96
C LYS A 76 -27.70 -13.77 -6.06
N PHE A 77 -26.81 -14.55 -6.67
CA PHE A 77 -25.52 -14.10 -7.20
C PHE A 77 -25.65 -13.84 -8.71
N TYR A 78 -25.04 -12.74 -9.16
CA TYR A 78 -24.95 -12.39 -10.58
C TYR A 78 -23.59 -12.77 -11.18
N VAL A 79 -22.62 -13.09 -10.32
CA VAL A 79 -21.25 -13.44 -10.66
C VAL A 79 -20.86 -14.80 -10.09
N GLN A 80 -19.85 -15.40 -10.71
CA GLN A 80 -19.24 -16.66 -10.25
C GLN A 80 -17.74 -16.45 -9.98
N ARG A 81 -17.11 -17.41 -9.33
CA ARG A 81 -15.65 -17.43 -9.19
C ARG A 81 -15.01 -17.41 -10.59
N GLY A 82 -14.07 -16.49 -10.82
CA GLY A 82 -13.47 -16.24 -12.12
C GLY A 82 -14.14 -15.17 -12.98
N SER A 83 -15.33 -14.67 -12.60
CA SER A 83 -15.99 -13.57 -13.32
C SER A 83 -15.18 -12.29 -13.22
N ARG A 84 -15.05 -11.57 -14.33
CA ARG A 84 -14.50 -10.20 -14.34
C ARG A 84 -15.63 -9.23 -13.97
N VAL A 85 -15.29 -8.27 -13.13
CA VAL A 85 -16.24 -7.27 -12.61
C VAL A 85 -15.62 -5.88 -12.67
N ILE A 86 -16.49 -4.87 -12.80
CA ILE A 86 -16.10 -3.47 -12.74
C ILE A 86 -16.55 -2.84 -11.43
N GLU A 87 -15.94 -1.73 -11.06
CA GLU A 87 -16.35 -0.94 -9.89
C GLU A 87 -17.82 -0.52 -9.99
N GLY A 88 -18.58 -0.69 -8.89
CA GLY A 88 -20.03 -0.40 -8.83
C GLY A 88 -20.92 -1.52 -9.37
N GLU A 89 -20.41 -2.55 -10.02
CA GLU A 89 -21.19 -3.67 -10.56
C GLU A 89 -21.89 -4.45 -9.45
N LEU A 90 -23.14 -4.84 -9.70
CA LEU A 90 -23.96 -5.64 -8.78
C LEU A 90 -23.51 -7.10 -8.80
N LEU A 91 -22.98 -7.57 -7.69
CA LEU A 91 -22.44 -8.93 -7.54
C LEU A 91 -23.44 -9.93 -6.97
N ALA A 92 -24.21 -9.47 -5.98
CA ALA A 92 -25.24 -10.27 -5.33
C ALA A 92 -26.34 -9.39 -4.75
N THR A 93 -27.51 -9.97 -4.55
CA THR A 93 -28.62 -9.37 -3.80
C THR A 93 -28.97 -10.26 -2.61
N LEU A 94 -29.14 -9.62 -1.45
CA LEU A 94 -29.64 -10.25 -0.26
C LEU A 94 -31.17 -10.11 -0.18
N GLU A 95 -31.85 -10.96 0.57
CA GLU A 95 -33.27 -10.82 0.86
C GLU A 95 -33.52 -9.55 1.66
N ASN A 96 -34.47 -8.73 1.20
CA ASN A 96 -34.69 -7.40 1.73
C ASN A 96 -36.17 -6.98 1.81
N SER A 97 -37.11 -7.95 1.71
CA SER A 97 -38.53 -7.66 1.73
C SER A 97 -38.97 -6.85 2.94
N ASP A 98 -38.48 -7.20 4.12
CA ASP A 98 -38.83 -6.51 5.38
C ASP A 98 -38.21 -5.10 5.42
N LEU A 99 -36.97 -4.95 4.93
CA LEU A 99 -36.32 -3.64 4.85
C LEU A 99 -37.01 -2.73 3.83
N ALA A 100 -37.44 -3.28 2.71
CA ALA A 100 -38.19 -2.55 1.69
C ALA A 100 -39.57 -2.09 2.22
N ALA A 101 -40.27 -2.94 2.97
CA ALA A 101 -41.53 -2.57 3.61
C ALA A 101 -41.33 -1.46 4.65
N ALA A 102 -40.28 -1.56 5.50
CA ALA A 102 -39.94 -0.52 6.46
C ALA A 102 -39.54 0.81 5.78
N ALA A 103 -38.85 0.77 4.66
CA ALA A 103 -38.51 1.97 3.87
C ALA A 103 -39.75 2.63 3.28
N LEU A 104 -40.71 1.82 2.82
CA LEU A 104 -41.99 2.33 2.30
C LEU A 104 -42.83 3.00 3.41
N ASP A 105 -42.93 2.41 4.60
CA ASP A 105 -43.62 3.00 5.76
C ASP A 105 -42.99 4.34 6.17
N ASN A 106 -41.65 4.39 6.29
CA ASN A 106 -40.93 5.62 6.60
C ASN A 106 -41.09 6.69 5.52
N ARG A 107 -41.22 6.30 4.24
CA ARG A 107 -41.53 7.20 3.14
C ARG A 107 -42.91 7.79 3.31
N GLY A 108 -43.91 6.97 3.71
CA GLY A 108 -45.25 7.46 4.02
C GLY A 108 -45.26 8.48 5.14
N SER A 109 -44.53 8.20 6.21
CA SER A 109 -44.32 9.11 7.34
C SER A 109 -43.66 10.43 6.93
N TYR A 110 -42.67 10.39 6.05
CA TYR A 110 -42.01 11.58 5.48
C TYR A 110 -43.02 12.43 4.66
N MET A 111 -43.80 11.80 3.78
CA MET A 111 -44.82 12.50 2.97
C MET A 111 -45.91 13.15 3.86
N ALA A 112 -46.30 12.48 4.95
CA ALA A 112 -47.25 13.05 5.91
C ALA A 112 -46.67 14.27 6.63
N ALA A 113 -45.41 14.21 7.05
CA ALA A 113 -44.71 15.34 7.68
C ALA A 113 -44.50 16.51 6.69
N GLU A 114 -44.22 16.22 5.42
CA GLU A 114 -44.13 17.22 4.35
C GLU A 114 -45.46 17.95 4.11
N ALA A 115 -46.56 17.20 4.06
CA ALA A 115 -47.91 17.79 3.99
C ALA A 115 -48.26 18.62 5.20
N ALA A 116 -47.90 18.16 6.42
CA ALA A 116 -48.11 18.92 7.65
C ALA A 116 -47.32 20.23 7.66
N PHE A 117 -46.04 20.20 7.23
CA PHE A 117 -45.22 21.41 7.07
C PHE A 117 -45.82 22.38 6.03
N ALA A 118 -46.30 21.89 4.90
CA ALA A 118 -46.97 22.71 3.91
C ALA A 118 -48.24 23.34 4.47
N THR A 119 -49.07 22.58 5.23
CA THR A 119 -50.26 23.07 5.87
C THR A 119 -49.95 24.15 6.92
N ALA A 120 -48.95 23.93 7.76
CA ALA A 120 -48.49 24.92 8.75
C ALA A 120 -48.03 26.22 8.08
N THR A 121 -47.32 26.11 6.96
CA THR A 121 -46.72 27.25 6.23
C THR A 121 -47.74 28.03 5.41
N GLN A 122 -48.65 27.33 4.72
CA GLN A 122 -49.52 27.92 3.73
C GLN A 122 -50.94 28.22 4.23
N ALA A 123 -51.37 27.55 5.32
CA ALA A 123 -52.73 27.71 5.85
C ALA A 123 -52.76 28.18 7.29
N GLN A 124 -52.24 27.41 8.24
CA GLN A 124 -52.40 27.69 9.67
C GLN A 124 -51.81 29.04 10.11
N VAL A 125 -50.50 29.25 9.82
CA VAL A 125 -49.80 30.47 10.19
C VAL A 125 -50.39 31.74 9.55
N PRO A 126 -50.70 31.76 8.27
CA PRO A 126 -51.41 32.89 7.64
C PRO A 126 -52.80 33.12 8.23
N GLU A 127 -53.58 32.07 8.50
CA GLU A 127 -54.91 32.16 9.09
C GLU A 127 -54.88 32.76 10.50
N ASP A 128 -53.97 32.29 11.35
CA ASP A 128 -53.79 32.82 12.72
C ASP A 128 -53.40 34.31 12.70
N THR A 129 -52.49 34.67 11.77
CA THR A 129 -52.09 36.08 11.61
C THR A 129 -53.25 36.95 11.17
N GLN A 130 -54.05 36.46 10.18
CA GLN A 130 -55.20 37.19 9.67
C GLN A 130 -56.28 37.36 10.74
N LYS A 131 -56.54 36.35 11.58
CA LYS A 131 -57.48 36.44 12.70
C LYS A 131 -57.02 37.51 13.71
N ALA A 132 -55.73 37.51 14.08
CA ALA A 132 -55.19 38.53 15.01
C ALA A 132 -55.21 39.94 14.40
N GLU A 133 -55.01 40.10 13.10
CA GLU A 133 -55.14 41.40 12.40
C GLU A 133 -56.58 41.88 12.37
N ALA A 134 -57.54 41.00 12.18
CA ALA A 134 -58.98 41.34 12.22
C ALA A 134 -59.43 41.79 13.61
N ASP A 135 -58.90 41.12 14.67
CA ASP A 135 -59.21 41.52 16.07
C ASP A 135 -58.62 42.90 16.40
N VAL A 136 -57.40 43.21 15.95
CA VAL A 136 -56.81 44.55 16.09
C VAL A 136 -57.66 45.59 15.35
N ALA A 137 -58.10 45.29 14.12
CA ALA A 137 -58.96 46.22 13.36
C ALA A 137 -60.31 46.48 14.05
N GLN A 138 -60.95 45.45 14.61
CA GLN A 138 -62.19 45.57 15.36
C GLN A 138 -62.06 46.35 16.63
N THR A 139 -61.04 46.05 17.45
CA THR A 139 -60.79 46.75 18.72
C THR A 139 -60.35 48.19 18.47
N LYS A 140 -59.65 48.51 17.40
CA LYS A 140 -59.31 49.86 16.98
C LYS A 140 -60.56 50.66 16.61
N ALA A 141 -61.47 50.10 15.84
CA ALA A 141 -62.71 50.75 15.45
C ALA A 141 -63.56 51.08 16.70
N ASN A 142 -63.62 50.19 17.70
CA ASN A 142 -64.29 50.44 18.95
C ASN A 142 -63.58 51.53 19.81
N LEU A 143 -62.26 51.57 19.80
CA LEU A 143 -61.50 52.64 20.46
C LEU A 143 -61.77 54.00 19.81
N ASP A 144 -61.74 54.06 18.47
CA ASP A 144 -62.01 55.32 17.71
C ASP A 144 -63.41 55.81 17.94
N LEU A 145 -64.43 54.94 18.08
CA LEU A 145 -65.79 55.27 18.42
C LEU A 145 -65.85 55.88 19.84
N ASN A 146 -65.25 55.24 20.85
CA ASN A 146 -65.23 55.72 22.23
C ASN A 146 -64.50 57.06 22.39
N LEU A 147 -63.39 57.25 21.65
CA LEU A 147 -62.72 58.54 21.56
C LEU A 147 -63.63 59.65 21.06
N SER A 148 -64.37 59.38 20.01
CA SER A 148 -65.38 60.35 19.46
C SER A 148 -66.45 60.64 20.42
N ILE A 149 -67.01 59.64 21.16
CA ILE A 149 -68.02 59.79 22.18
C ILE A 149 -67.51 60.66 23.31
N VAL A 150 -66.36 60.40 23.86
CA VAL A 150 -65.72 61.18 24.95
C VAL A 150 -65.48 62.62 24.49
N LYS A 151 -64.95 62.83 23.29
CA LYS A 151 -64.71 64.15 22.73
C LYS A 151 -66.05 64.99 22.71
N ASN A 152 -67.13 64.41 22.13
CA ASN A 152 -68.43 65.09 22.06
C ASN A 152 -69.03 65.34 23.44
N ARG A 153 -68.95 64.33 24.33
CA ARG A 153 -69.52 64.50 25.70
C ARG A 153 -68.68 65.51 26.53
N LYS A 154 -67.40 65.63 26.37
CA LYS A 154 -66.58 66.66 27.00
C LYS A 154 -67.00 68.07 26.57
N GLN A 155 -67.34 68.27 25.31
CA GLN A 155 -67.87 69.53 24.81
C GLN A 155 -69.24 69.84 25.41
N LEU A 156 -70.21 68.90 25.36
CA LEU A 156 -71.56 69.08 25.98
C LEU A 156 -71.50 69.34 27.51
N PHE A 157 -70.55 68.73 28.23
CA PHE A 157 -70.34 68.99 29.61
C PHE A 157 -69.80 70.42 29.85
N ALA A 158 -68.91 70.93 29.02
CA ALA A 158 -68.39 72.30 29.11
C ALA A 158 -69.50 73.34 28.78
N GLU A 159 -70.49 72.97 27.97
CA GLU A 159 -71.70 73.72 27.66
C GLU A 159 -72.80 73.61 28.78
N GLY A 160 -72.55 72.74 29.79
CA GLY A 160 -73.55 72.52 30.87
C GLY A 160 -74.76 71.64 30.46
N ALA A 161 -74.68 70.96 29.26
CA ALA A 161 -75.81 70.22 28.74
C ALA A 161 -75.95 68.78 29.26
N ILE A 162 -74.91 68.21 29.94
CA ILE A 162 -74.88 66.86 30.51
C ILE A 162 -74.28 66.82 31.91
N PRO A 163 -74.73 65.88 32.77
CA PRO A 163 -74.13 65.68 34.10
C PRO A 163 -72.72 65.09 34.01
N GLY A 164 -71.83 65.42 34.96
CA GLY A 164 -70.45 64.91 35.05
C GLY A 164 -70.35 63.38 35.05
N ARG A 165 -71.31 62.70 35.67
CA ARG A 165 -71.38 61.22 35.69
C ARG A 165 -71.42 60.60 34.29
N ASP A 166 -72.05 61.26 33.33
CA ASP A 166 -72.14 60.74 31.94
C ASP A 166 -70.81 60.87 31.20
N LEU A 167 -70.06 61.93 31.54
CA LEU A 167 -68.65 62.06 31.03
C LEU A 167 -67.77 61.05 31.69
N ASP A 168 -67.83 60.85 33.01
CA ASP A 168 -67.02 59.86 33.71
C ASP A 168 -67.24 58.41 33.19
N THR A 169 -68.56 58.07 32.97
CA THR A 169 -68.91 56.77 32.37
C THR A 169 -68.29 56.57 30.97
N SER A 170 -68.31 57.63 30.15
CA SER A 170 -67.69 57.50 28.81
C SER A 170 -66.18 57.47 28.87
N GLN A 171 -65.55 58.17 29.84
CA GLN A 171 -64.07 58.03 30.03
C GLN A 171 -63.72 56.64 30.51
N ALA A 172 -64.47 56.02 31.40
CA ALA A 172 -64.23 54.61 31.81
C ALA A 172 -64.38 53.64 30.64
N ALA A 173 -65.39 53.83 29.73
CA ALA A 173 -65.54 53.04 28.53
C ALA A 173 -64.38 53.25 27.56
N LEU A 174 -63.84 54.45 27.44
CA LEU A 174 -62.64 54.71 26.63
C LEU A 174 -61.40 53.98 27.19
N VAL A 175 -61.17 53.99 28.48
CA VAL A 175 -60.06 53.28 29.12
C VAL A 175 -60.18 51.78 28.85
N GLN A 176 -61.40 51.21 28.93
CA GLN A 176 -61.62 49.79 28.56
C GLN A 176 -61.33 49.49 27.10
N ALA A 177 -61.81 50.36 26.20
CA ALA A 177 -61.57 50.22 24.77
C ALA A 177 -60.05 50.32 24.43
N GLN A 178 -59.33 51.24 25.07
CA GLN A 178 -57.90 51.38 24.91
C GLN A 178 -57.13 50.13 25.39
N ALA A 179 -57.53 49.59 26.54
CA ALA A 179 -56.92 48.35 27.09
C ALA A 179 -57.17 47.15 26.16
N ALA A 180 -58.40 47.02 25.63
CA ALA A 180 -58.72 45.96 24.65
C ALA A 180 -57.86 46.07 23.38
N TYR A 181 -57.74 47.28 22.82
CA TYR A 181 -56.87 47.52 21.65
C TYR A 181 -55.42 47.19 21.94
N ASN A 182 -54.85 47.62 23.03
CA ASN A 182 -53.47 47.32 23.42
C ASN A 182 -53.26 45.83 23.58
N THR A 183 -54.21 45.08 24.13
CA THR A 183 -54.14 43.63 24.29
C THR A 183 -54.17 42.94 22.91
N ALA A 184 -55.03 43.38 21.99
CA ALA A 184 -55.08 42.84 20.62
C ALA A 184 -53.76 43.10 19.84
N VAL A 185 -53.18 44.31 19.99
CA VAL A 185 -51.90 44.64 19.35
C VAL A 185 -50.79 43.77 19.91
N MET A 186 -50.68 43.58 21.25
CA MET A 186 -49.70 42.68 21.83
C MET A 186 -49.88 41.21 21.40
N HIS A 187 -51.13 40.78 21.27
CA HIS A 187 -51.44 39.45 20.76
C HIS A 187 -50.98 39.27 19.30
N LEU A 188 -51.26 40.22 18.42
CA LEU A 188 -50.78 40.20 17.04
C LEU A 188 -49.27 40.15 16.95
N GLU A 189 -48.58 40.93 17.74
CA GLU A 189 -47.11 40.94 17.84
C GLU A 189 -46.58 39.55 18.26
N SER A 190 -47.21 38.95 19.30
CA SER A 190 -46.87 37.59 19.75
C SER A 190 -47.10 36.53 18.66
N VAL A 191 -48.21 36.61 17.91
CA VAL A 191 -48.51 35.72 16.81
C VAL A 191 -47.49 35.86 15.68
N ARG A 192 -47.14 37.09 15.28
CA ARG A 192 -46.21 37.39 14.20
C ARG A 192 -44.75 36.98 14.49
N SER A 193 -44.30 37.20 15.72
CA SER A 193 -42.90 36.95 16.12
C SER A 193 -42.70 35.56 16.72
N VAL A 194 -43.35 35.24 17.82
CA VAL A 194 -43.06 34.03 18.62
C VAL A 194 -43.85 32.82 18.14
N SER A 195 -45.20 32.94 18.00
CA SER A 195 -46.06 31.80 17.68
C SER A 195 -45.79 31.26 16.27
N ARG A 196 -45.62 32.17 15.32
CA ARG A 196 -45.28 31.84 13.92
C ARG A 196 -43.96 31.09 13.84
N GLU A 197 -42.90 31.66 14.45
CA GLU A 197 -41.56 31.03 14.39
C GLU A 197 -41.58 29.66 15.08
N ALA A 198 -42.21 29.55 16.24
CA ALA A 198 -42.31 28.29 16.97
C ALA A 198 -43.09 27.22 16.17
N ALA A 199 -44.22 27.58 15.57
CA ALA A 199 -45.02 26.66 14.75
C ALA A 199 -44.24 26.14 13.52
N LEU A 200 -43.59 27.07 12.80
CA LEU A 200 -42.78 26.70 11.62
C LEU A 200 -41.56 25.84 12.03
N LYS A 201 -40.88 26.17 13.09
CA LYS A 201 -39.74 25.43 13.60
C LYS A 201 -40.13 24.01 14.08
N LEU A 202 -41.31 23.89 14.73
CA LEU A 202 -41.86 22.58 15.12
C LEU A 202 -42.14 21.71 13.89
N ALA A 203 -42.87 22.25 12.90
CA ALA A 203 -43.23 21.54 11.70
C ALA A 203 -41.97 21.15 10.85
N GLN A 204 -40.99 22.06 10.77
CA GLN A 204 -39.70 21.80 10.12
C GLN A 204 -38.92 20.71 10.86
N GLY A 205 -38.90 20.72 12.19
CA GLY A 205 -38.27 19.69 12.99
C GLY A 205 -38.87 18.30 12.78
N GLN A 206 -40.21 18.22 12.69
CA GLN A 206 -40.92 16.98 12.36
C GLN A 206 -40.60 16.47 10.96
N LEU A 207 -40.58 17.36 9.95
CA LEU A 207 -40.20 17.03 8.56
C LEU A 207 -38.76 16.49 8.50
N THR A 208 -37.80 17.19 9.11
CA THR A 208 -36.40 16.78 9.14
C THR A 208 -36.21 15.43 9.85
N SER A 209 -36.93 15.19 10.94
CA SER A 209 -36.91 13.90 11.64
C SER A 209 -37.45 12.75 10.78
N ALA A 210 -38.59 12.97 10.11
CA ALA A 210 -39.17 11.97 9.21
C ALA A 210 -38.30 11.71 7.97
N GLU A 211 -37.68 12.74 7.41
CA GLU A 211 -36.72 12.64 6.33
C GLU A 211 -35.50 11.79 6.73
N GLY A 212 -34.95 12.03 7.93
CA GLY A 212 -33.86 11.26 8.49
C GLY A 212 -34.19 9.77 8.62
N LYS A 213 -35.38 9.45 9.12
CA LYS A 213 -35.86 8.05 9.23
C LYS A 213 -36.02 7.39 7.87
N PHE A 214 -36.61 8.09 6.88
CA PHE A 214 -36.74 7.58 5.53
C PHE A 214 -35.38 7.33 4.88
N LYS A 215 -34.44 8.28 4.95
CA LYS A 215 -33.08 8.12 4.41
C LYS A 215 -32.33 6.95 5.08
N GLY A 216 -32.48 6.80 6.40
CA GLY A 216 -31.90 5.68 7.14
C GLY A 216 -32.44 4.31 6.68
N ALA A 217 -33.78 4.20 6.52
CA ALA A 217 -34.41 2.98 6.03
C ALA A 217 -34.02 2.68 4.57
N ALA A 218 -33.97 3.70 3.71
CA ALA A 218 -33.50 3.56 2.32
C ALA A 218 -32.04 3.10 2.23
N ALA A 219 -31.17 3.59 3.11
CA ALA A 219 -29.79 3.13 3.22
C ALA A 219 -29.71 1.65 3.64
N GLN A 220 -30.55 1.19 4.57
CA GLN A 220 -30.62 -0.22 4.93
C GLN A 220 -31.03 -1.12 3.77
N VAL A 221 -31.99 -0.69 2.94
CA VAL A 221 -32.35 -1.40 1.69
C VAL A 221 -31.14 -1.46 0.77
N SER A 222 -30.38 -0.37 0.60
CA SER A 222 -29.20 -0.37 -0.26
C SER A 222 -28.11 -1.36 0.18
N TYR A 223 -28.02 -1.69 1.49
CA TYR A 223 -27.08 -2.68 2.00
C TYR A 223 -27.40 -4.12 1.58
N SER A 224 -28.59 -4.37 1.03
CA SER A 224 -28.93 -5.66 0.42
C SER A 224 -28.34 -5.83 -0.98
N GLU A 225 -27.87 -4.76 -1.62
CA GLU A 225 -27.21 -4.78 -2.90
C GLU A 225 -25.70 -4.85 -2.68
N ILE A 226 -25.11 -5.98 -2.97
CA ILE A 226 -23.67 -6.19 -2.84
C ILE A 226 -22.99 -5.79 -4.15
N ARG A 227 -22.18 -4.73 -4.12
CA ARG A 227 -21.49 -4.16 -5.29
C ARG A 227 -19.98 -4.25 -5.14
N SER A 228 -19.28 -4.31 -6.28
CA SER A 228 -17.81 -4.30 -6.28
C SER A 228 -17.25 -2.90 -5.98
N PRO A 229 -16.31 -2.76 -5.03
CA PRO A 229 -15.64 -1.49 -4.80
C PRO A 229 -14.44 -1.24 -5.73
N ILE A 230 -14.02 -2.25 -6.52
CA ILE A 230 -12.86 -2.19 -7.41
C ILE A 230 -13.13 -2.94 -8.72
N ASN A 231 -12.35 -2.61 -9.74
CA ASN A 231 -12.25 -3.43 -10.94
C ASN A 231 -11.42 -4.68 -10.65
N GLY A 232 -11.81 -5.86 -11.15
CA GLY A 232 -11.02 -7.05 -10.92
C GLY A 232 -11.70 -8.35 -11.31
N VAL A 233 -11.25 -9.43 -10.69
CA VAL A 233 -11.78 -10.78 -10.88
C VAL A 233 -12.25 -11.33 -9.54
N VAL A 234 -13.40 -11.97 -9.50
CA VAL A 234 -13.91 -12.69 -8.32
C VAL A 234 -13.04 -13.91 -8.07
N THR A 235 -12.27 -13.89 -7.01
CA THR A 235 -11.35 -14.99 -6.67
C THR A 235 -11.96 -15.99 -5.71
N ASP A 236 -12.85 -15.51 -4.83
CA ASP A 236 -13.55 -16.38 -3.89
C ASP A 236 -15.02 -16.00 -3.74
N ARG A 237 -15.85 -17.01 -3.50
CA ARG A 237 -17.26 -16.93 -3.16
C ARG A 237 -17.56 -18.01 -2.14
N SER A 238 -17.75 -17.58 -0.89
CA SER A 238 -17.84 -18.49 0.26
C SER A 238 -19.24 -19.12 0.44
N LEU A 239 -20.28 -18.48 -0.10
CA LEU A 239 -21.68 -18.88 0.11
C LEU A 239 -22.41 -19.17 -1.22
N PHE A 240 -23.53 -19.91 -1.10
CA PHE A 240 -24.46 -20.18 -2.17
C PHE A 240 -25.77 -19.40 -2.00
N ALA A 241 -26.55 -19.31 -3.08
CA ALA A 241 -27.89 -18.72 -3.01
C ALA A 241 -28.78 -19.52 -2.05
N GLY A 242 -29.52 -18.82 -1.19
CA GLY A 242 -30.32 -19.38 -0.11
C GLY A 242 -29.61 -19.45 1.25
N GLU A 243 -28.30 -19.37 1.29
CA GLU A 243 -27.54 -19.33 2.56
C GLU A 243 -27.55 -17.94 3.17
N THR A 244 -27.47 -17.85 4.49
CA THR A 244 -27.47 -16.58 5.21
C THR A 244 -26.07 -15.96 5.24
N ALA A 245 -25.96 -14.79 4.65
CA ALA A 245 -24.78 -13.93 4.77
C ALA A 245 -24.83 -13.22 6.12
N ALA A 246 -23.74 -13.36 6.90
CA ALA A 246 -23.60 -12.69 8.18
C ALA A 246 -22.83 -11.37 8.02
N ALA A 247 -23.29 -10.32 8.69
CA ALA A 247 -22.60 -9.04 8.73
C ALA A 247 -21.19 -9.20 9.33
N GLY A 248 -20.20 -8.61 8.71
CA GLY A 248 -18.80 -8.71 9.14
C GLY A 248 -18.03 -9.90 8.58
N ILE A 249 -18.66 -10.86 7.90
CA ILE A 249 -17.99 -12.02 7.28
C ILE A 249 -17.89 -11.80 5.76
N PRO A 250 -16.70 -12.00 5.14
CA PRO A 250 -16.53 -11.84 3.70
C PRO A 250 -17.44 -12.79 2.90
N LEU A 251 -18.25 -12.25 2.01
CA LEU A 251 -19.13 -12.97 1.09
C LEU A 251 -18.44 -13.29 -0.23
N LEU A 252 -17.68 -12.33 -0.73
CA LEU A 252 -16.95 -12.38 -2.00
C LEU A 252 -15.59 -11.72 -1.82
N THR A 253 -14.59 -12.21 -2.56
CA THR A 253 -13.30 -11.53 -2.69
C THR A 253 -13.06 -11.17 -4.15
N VAL A 254 -12.78 -9.91 -4.41
CA VAL A 254 -12.40 -9.39 -5.73
C VAL A 254 -10.95 -8.95 -5.67
N MET A 255 -10.16 -9.34 -6.66
CA MET A 255 -8.74 -8.96 -6.79
C MET A 255 -8.50 -8.30 -8.15
N ASP A 256 -7.79 -7.18 -8.14
CA ASP A 256 -7.24 -6.61 -9.37
C ASP A 256 -5.98 -7.38 -9.75
N THR A 257 -6.09 -8.15 -10.83
CA THR A 257 -5.01 -8.96 -11.39
C THR A 257 -4.45 -8.40 -12.69
N SER A 258 -4.83 -7.18 -13.08
CA SER A 258 -4.33 -6.50 -14.29
C SER A 258 -2.84 -6.21 -14.24
N SER A 259 -2.35 -5.94 -13.05
CA SER A 259 -0.93 -5.87 -12.68
C SER A 259 -0.73 -6.62 -11.37
N LEU A 260 0.45 -7.16 -11.17
CA LEU A 260 0.81 -7.86 -9.94
C LEU A 260 1.99 -7.18 -9.26
N LEU A 261 2.08 -7.35 -7.96
CA LEU A 261 3.18 -6.89 -7.12
C LEU A 261 3.99 -8.11 -6.66
N ALA A 262 5.22 -8.26 -7.13
CA ALA A 262 6.14 -9.22 -6.56
C ALA A 262 6.71 -8.62 -5.27
N LYS A 263 6.29 -9.15 -4.13
CA LYS A 263 6.71 -8.71 -2.80
C LYS A 263 7.87 -9.56 -2.32
N THR A 264 8.95 -8.90 -1.94
CA THR A 264 10.17 -9.54 -1.46
C THR A 264 10.74 -8.81 -0.26
N HIS A 265 11.58 -9.48 0.51
CA HIS A 265 12.32 -8.93 1.63
C HIS A 265 13.81 -8.97 1.29
N VAL A 266 14.45 -7.81 1.25
CA VAL A 266 15.84 -7.64 0.88
C VAL A 266 16.62 -7.10 2.07
N ALA A 267 17.86 -7.55 2.28
CA ALA A 267 18.71 -7.04 3.33
C ALA A 267 18.90 -5.51 3.20
N GLN A 268 18.83 -4.77 4.32
CA GLN A 268 18.90 -3.30 4.35
C GLN A 268 20.09 -2.75 3.55
N ARG A 269 21.27 -3.39 3.65
CA ARG A 269 22.47 -3.01 2.92
C ARG A 269 22.28 -2.99 1.40
N LEU A 270 21.53 -3.95 0.87
CA LEU A 270 21.24 -4.06 -0.57
C LEU A 270 20.13 -3.09 -0.98
N ALA A 271 19.10 -2.94 -0.14
CA ALA A 271 18.00 -2.02 -0.39
C ALA A 271 18.46 -0.55 -0.50
N GLN A 272 19.53 -0.15 0.21
CA GLN A 272 20.12 1.20 0.11
C GLN A 272 20.69 1.53 -1.29
N ARG A 273 20.97 0.52 -2.11
CA ARG A 273 21.49 0.68 -3.47
C ARG A 273 20.39 0.70 -4.53
N MET A 274 19.16 0.36 -4.15
CA MET A 274 17.98 0.33 -5.02
C MET A 274 17.26 1.67 -5.01
N LYS A 275 16.58 1.98 -6.10
CA LYS A 275 15.72 3.16 -6.24
C LYS A 275 14.36 2.74 -6.79
N GLU A 276 13.33 3.49 -6.43
CA GLU A 276 12.03 3.35 -7.08
C GLU A 276 12.17 3.64 -8.58
N GLY A 277 11.56 2.77 -9.40
CA GLY A 277 11.67 2.80 -10.85
C GLY A 277 12.77 1.92 -11.44
N ASP A 278 13.70 1.39 -10.63
CA ASP A 278 14.73 0.47 -11.13
C ASP A 278 14.11 -0.76 -11.79
N GLU A 279 14.78 -1.26 -12.82
CA GLU A 279 14.32 -2.42 -13.58
C GLU A 279 14.57 -3.71 -12.80
N ALA A 280 13.63 -4.62 -12.91
CA ALA A 280 13.72 -5.94 -12.33
C ALA A 280 13.22 -6.98 -13.32
N LEU A 281 13.90 -8.10 -13.40
CA LEU A 281 13.49 -9.27 -14.16
C LEU A 281 12.85 -10.29 -13.21
N VAL A 282 11.68 -10.76 -13.59
CA VAL A 282 10.89 -11.71 -12.79
C VAL A 282 10.86 -13.04 -13.49
N THR A 283 11.53 -14.01 -12.93
CA THR A 283 11.54 -15.39 -13.45
C THR A 283 10.43 -16.20 -12.76
N VAL A 284 9.48 -16.65 -13.55
CA VAL A 284 8.36 -17.47 -13.11
C VAL A 284 8.60 -18.91 -13.53
N ARG A 285 8.47 -19.84 -12.59
CA ARG A 285 8.64 -21.27 -12.91
C ARG A 285 7.57 -21.73 -13.91
N GLY A 286 8.02 -22.21 -15.08
CA GLY A 286 7.15 -22.66 -16.18
C GLY A 286 6.93 -21.63 -17.30
N LEU A 287 7.51 -20.42 -17.20
CA LEU A 287 7.64 -19.48 -18.33
C LEU A 287 9.07 -19.52 -18.87
N SER A 288 9.21 -19.50 -20.20
CA SER A 288 10.53 -19.56 -20.87
C SER A 288 11.29 -18.24 -20.70
N ASP A 289 10.57 -17.12 -20.74
CA ASP A 289 11.17 -15.79 -20.74
C ASP A 289 10.88 -15.06 -19.42
N PRO A 290 11.87 -14.36 -18.85
CA PRO A 290 11.64 -13.50 -17.68
C PRO A 290 10.69 -12.35 -18.04
N VAL A 291 9.82 -12.00 -17.10
CA VAL A 291 8.89 -10.88 -17.24
C VAL A 291 9.52 -9.62 -16.68
N ALA A 292 9.52 -8.54 -17.46
CA ALA A 292 10.04 -7.25 -17.00
C ALA A 292 9.09 -6.62 -15.96
N GLY A 293 9.68 -6.10 -14.90
CA GLY A 293 9.01 -5.34 -13.86
C GLY A 293 9.81 -4.11 -13.46
N ARG A 294 9.24 -3.27 -12.60
CA ARG A 294 9.92 -2.10 -12.02
C ARG A 294 9.64 -2.01 -10.53
N ILE A 295 10.61 -1.54 -9.77
CA ILE A 295 10.42 -1.27 -8.34
C ILE A 295 9.35 -0.18 -8.20
N ALA A 296 8.24 -0.54 -7.54
CA ALA A 296 7.13 0.36 -7.26
C ALA A 296 7.20 0.98 -5.87
N LEU A 297 7.81 0.27 -4.93
CA LEU A 297 7.95 0.71 -3.54
C LEU A 297 9.15 0.04 -2.89
N ILE A 298 9.91 0.83 -2.14
CA ILE A 298 10.88 0.36 -1.17
C ILE A 298 10.37 0.83 0.20
N SER A 299 10.07 -0.10 1.11
CA SER A 299 9.51 0.25 2.42
C SER A 299 10.43 1.23 3.16
N PRO A 300 9.90 2.33 3.71
CA PRO A 300 10.68 3.25 4.53
C PRO A 300 11.02 2.69 5.92
N ALA A 301 10.43 1.55 6.29
CA ALA A 301 10.61 0.89 7.58
C ALA A 301 11.22 -0.49 7.40
N LEU A 302 12.01 -0.90 8.39
CA LEU A 302 12.49 -2.28 8.52
C LEU A 302 11.39 -3.17 9.07
N ASP A 303 11.41 -4.44 8.69
CA ASP A 303 10.50 -5.42 9.26
C ASP A 303 10.81 -5.64 10.74
N PRO A 304 9.77 -5.71 11.60
CA PRO A 304 9.97 -5.99 13.01
C PRO A 304 10.68 -7.32 13.22
N GLY A 305 11.85 -7.28 13.92
CA GLY A 305 12.63 -8.48 14.24
C GLY A 305 13.55 -8.99 13.14
N SER A 306 13.66 -8.30 12.01
CA SER A 306 14.60 -8.61 10.94
C SER A 306 15.38 -7.36 10.51
N THR A 307 16.49 -7.56 9.78
CA THR A 307 17.26 -6.47 9.15
C THR A 307 16.92 -6.34 7.66
N THR A 308 15.70 -6.70 7.29
CA THR A 308 15.22 -6.67 5.91
C THR A 308 14.25 -5.52 5.67
N VAL A 309 14.19 -5.09 4.42
CA VAL A 309 13.27 -4.07 3.89
C VAL A 309 12.35 -4.74 2.89
N GLU A 310 11.06 -4.50 2.99
CA GLU A 310 10.10 -4.98 2.01
C GLU A 310 10.22 -4.15 0.72
N VAL A 311 10.37 -4.83 -0.41
CA VAL A 311 10.45 -4.23 -1.75
C VAL A 311 9.35 -4.80 -2.63
N TRP A 312 8.63 -3.92 -3.33
CA TRP A 312 7.57 -4.30 -4.26
C TRP A 312 7.98 -4.02 -5.69
N VAL A 313 7.96 -5.03 -6.52
CA VAL A 313 8.18 -4.92 -7.96
C VAL A 313 6.85 -5.06 -8.68
N LYS A 314 6.42 -4.03 -9.41
CA LYS A 314 5.20 -4.05 -10.22
C LYS A 314 5.47 -4.72 -11.56
N ILE A 315 4.56 -5.60 -11.95
CA ILE A 315 4.60 -6.40 -13.17
C ILE A 315 3.26 -6.26 -13.88
N ASP A 316 3.26 -5.99 -15.17
CA ASP A 316 2.06 -5.99 -15.98
C ASP A 316 1.58 -7.43 -16.26
N ASN A 317 0.29 -7.67 -16.04
CA ASN A 317 -0.34 -8.99 -16.27
C ASN A 317 -1.58 -8.90 -17.15
N LYS A 318 -1.54 -8.06 -18.20
CA LYS A 318 -2.66 -7.85 -19.12
C LYS A 318 -3.16 -9.15 -19.77
N ALA A 319 -2.25 -10.09 -20.03
CA ALA A 319 -2.57 -11.40 -20.59
C ALA A 319 -3.24 -12.35 -19.57
N GLY A 320 -3.18 -12.06 -18.26
CA GLY A 320 -3.74 -12.91 -17.20
C GLY A 320 -3.01 -14.24 -17.00
N THR A 321 -1.78 -14.37 -17.50
CA THR A 321 -0.98 -15.59 -17.40
C THR A 321 -0.43 -15.82 -16.01
N LEU A 322 -0.09 -14.73 -15.30
CA LEU A 322 0.44 -14.79 -13.95
C LEU A 322 -0.69 -14.90 -12.92
N LYS A 323 -0.48 -15.76 -11.93
CA LYS A 323 -1.47 -15.98 -10.85
C LYS A 323 -0.96 -15.40 -9.54
N VAL A 324 -1.88 -14.81 -8.79
CA VAL A 324 -1.61 -14.37 -7.41
C VAL A 324 -1.21 -15.57 -6.55
N GLY A 325 -0.26 -15.36 -5.63
CA GLY A 325 0.28 -16.40 -4.77
C GLY A 325 1.43 -17.22 -5.39
N THR A 326 1.78 -16.99 -6.67
CA THR A 326 2.91 -17.68 -7.31
C THR A 326 4.23 -17.20 -6.71
N GLN A 327 5.11 -18.13 -6.35
CA GLN A 327 6.50 -17.85 -5.98
C GLN A 327 7.34 -17.62 -7.23
N VAL A 328 8.12 -16.56 -7.22
CA VAL A 328 8.94 -16.10 -8.34
C VAL A 328 10.34 -15.72 -7.86
N LYS A 329 11.31 -15.74 -8.76
CA LYS A 329 12.64 -15.19 -8.50
C LYS A 329 12.75 -13.82 -9.14
N LEU A 330 13.21 -12.86 -8.37
CA LEU A 330 13.54 -11.52 -8.83
C LEU A 330 15.03 -11.40 -9.05
N SER A 331 15.41 -10.74 -10.16
CA SER A 331 16.73 -10.21 -10.41
C SER A 331 16.58 -8.69 -10.54
N ILE A 332 16.85 -7.97 -9.47
CA ILE A 332 16.72 -6.52 -9.42
C ILE A 332 18.05 -5.91 -9.82
N MET A 333 18.03 -4.96 -10.75
CA MET A 333 19.21 -4.23 -11.14
C MET A 333 19.59 -3.26 -10.01
N GLY A 334 20.76 -3.50 -9.42
CA GLY A 334 21.36 -2.62 -8.42
C GLY A 334 22.15 -1.48 -9.05
N GLY A 335 23.28 -1.14 -8.43
CA GLY A 335 24.20 -0.14 -8.97
C GLY A 335 24.77 -0.56 -10.34
N THR A 336 25.00 0.41 -11.22
CA THR A 336 25.71 0.22 -12.50
C THR A 336 26.89 1.19 -12.56
N ASP A 337 28.07 0.69 -12.94
CA ASP A 337 29.24 1.50 -13.28
C ASP A 337 29.67 1.20 -14.71
N ALA A 338 29.61 2.20 -15.58
CA ALA A 338 29.92 2.07 -16.99
C ALA A 338 31.43 1.88 -17.28
N HIS A 339 32.30 2.22 -16.34
CA HIS A 339 33.75 2.25 -16.49
C HIS A 339 34.48 1.49 -15.38
N ALA A 340 33.87 0.42 -14.90
CA ALA A 340 34.44 -0.40 -13.83
C ALA A 340 35.65 -1.22 -14.29
N TRP A 341 36.71 -1.20 -13.50
CA TRP A 341 37.80 -2.18 -13.66
C TRP A 341 37.36 -3.52 -13.09
N GLN A 342 37.29 -4.54 -13.94
CA GLN A 342 36.74 -5.84 -13.62
C GLN A 342 37.79 -6.93 -13.73
N ILE A 343 37.67 -7.90 -12.83
CA ILE A 343 38.38 -9.17 -12.88
C ILE A 343 37.37 -10.32 -12.67
N PRO A 344 37.65 -11.55 -13.12
CA PRO A 344 36.77 -12.68 -12.78
C PRO A 344 36.66 -12.89 -11.28
N THR A 345 35.45 -13.21 -10.79
CA THR A 345 35.19 -13.48 -9.36
C THR A 345 36.09 -14.61 -8.81
N SER A 346 36.49 -15.57 -9.68
CA SER A 346 37.40 -16.65 -9.34
C SER A 346 38.83 -16.22 -8.95
N SER A 347 39.21 -14.96 -9.25
CA SER A 347 40.50 -14.36 -8.89
C SER A 347 40.57 -13.87 -7.46
N ILE A 348 39.45 -13.78 -6.74
CA ILE A 348 39.35 -13.23 -5.40
C ILE A 348 39.68 -14.31 -4.37
N LEU A 349 40.68 -14.02 -3.55
CA LEU A 349 41.04 -14.81 -2.37
C LEU A 349 40.47 -14.18 -1.11
N THR A 350 39.71 -14.96 -0.35
CA THR A 350 39.15 -14.50 0.93
C THR A 350 39.93 -15.14 2.05
N ALA A 351 40.54 -14.32 2.92
CA ALA A 351 41.26 -14.79 4.11
C ALA A 351 40.24 -15.09 5.25
N GLN A 352 40.73 -15.76 6.31
CA GLN A 352 39.90 -16.15 7.46
C GLN A 352 39.32 -14.95 8.23
N ASP A 353 39.99 -13.81 8.17
CA ASP A 353 39.57 -12.53 8.75
C ASP A 353 38.55 -11.78 7.88
N GLY A 354 38.16 -12.34 6.72
CA GLY A 354 37.25 -11.74 5.78
C GLY A 354 37.89 -10.74 4.81
N SER A 355 39.20 -10.47 4.90
CA SER A 355 39.92 -9.60 3.97
C SER A 355 39.95 -10.20 2.56
N LYS A 356 39.85 -9.34 1.56
CA LYS A 356 39.88 -9.71 0.16
C LYS A 356 41.21 -9.36 -0.47
N SER A 357 41.78 -10.29 -1.24
CA SER A 357 43.07 -10.11 -1.90
C SER A 357 43.05 -10.78 -3.27
N VAL A 358 43.96 -10.39 -4.15
CA VAL A 358 44.25 -11.03 -5.43
C VAL A 358 45.71 -11.39 -5.51
N MET A 359 46.04 -12.36 -6.33
CA MET A 359 47.43 -12.67 -6.68
C MET A 359 47.80 -12.00 -8.02
N VAL A 360 48.90 -11.26 -8.00
CA VAL A 360 49.39 -10.52 -9.18
C VAL A 360 50.77 -11.05 -9.55
N VAL A 361 51.04 -11.23 -10.82
CA VAL A 361 52.40 -11.63 -11.30
C VAL A 361 53.31 -10.40 -11.29
N GLY A 362 54.35 -10.43 -10.49
CA GLY A 362 55.36 -9.37 -10.45
C GLY A 362 56.28 -9.39 -11.63
N VAL A 363 57.09 -8.33 -11.79
CA VAL A 363 58.16 -8.22 -12.81
C VAL A 363 59.27 -9.24 -12.61
N ASP A 364 59.37 -9.81 -11.42
CA ASP A 364 60.30 -10.88 -11.03
C ASP A 364 59.80 -12.29 -11.40
N GLY A 365 58.60 -12.40 -12.02
CA GLY A 365 57.95 -13.66 -12.37
C GLY A 365 57.40 -14.43 -11.15
N ALA A 366 57.27 -13.78 -10.00
CA ALA A 366 56.69 -14.37 -8.80
C ALA A 366 55.25 -13.86 -8.57
N ALA A 367 54.45 -14.66 -7.90
CA ALA A 367 53.08 -14.25 -7.51
C ALA A 367 53.09 -13.49 -6.22
N HIS A 368 52.56 -12.28 -6.21
CA HIS A 368 52.45 -11.41 -5.06
C HIS A 368 51.02 -11.18 -4.65
N ARG A 369 50.74 -11.29 -3.35
CA ARG A 369 49.41 -11.04 -2.79
C ARG A 369 49.18 -9.54 -2.59
N LYS A 370 48.16 -8.98 -3.26
CA LYS A 370 47.75 -7.58 -3.07
C LYS A 370 46.35 -7.50 -2.43
N PRO A 371 46.17 -6.78 -1.32
CA PRO A 371 44.86 -6.51 -0.75
C PRO A 371 44.06 -5.62 -1.72
N VAL A 372 42.77 -5.92 -1.88
CA VAL A 372 41.88 -5.20 -2.79
C VAL A 372 40.58 -4.82 -2.11
N THR A 373 39.99 -3.70 -2.56
CA THR A 373 38.64 -3.30 -2.19
C THR A 373 37.71 -3.60 -3.36
N LEU A 374 36.66 -4.37 -3.09
CA LEU A 374 35.68 -4.75 -4.07
C LEU A 374 34.57 -3.70 -4.16
N GLY A 375 33.98 -3.54 -5.36
CA GLY A 375 32.81 -2.72 -5.63
C GLY A 375 31.60 -3.58 -5.99
N LEU A 376 31.02 -3.31 -7.18
CA LEU A 376 29.90 -4.07 -7.72
C LEU A 376 30.34 -5.46 -8.16
N GLU A 377 29.44 -6.43 -8.03
CA GLU A 377 29.69 -7.84 -8.39
C GLU A 377 28.55 -8.34 -9.27
N ASP A 378 28.89 -8.98 -10.36
CA ASP A 378 27.95 -9.73 -11.17
C ASP A 378 28.22 -11.25 -11.07
N ALA A 379 27.55 -12.07 -11.89
CA ALA A 379 27.68 -13.53 -11.82
C ALA A 379 29.11 -14.03 -12.17
N GLU A 380 29.86 -13.30 -12.97
CA GLU A 380 31.15 -13.73 -13.53
C GLU A 380 32.32 -12.84 -13.09
N ASN A 381 32.06 -11.54 -12.88
CA ASN A 381 33.09 -10.53 -12.66
C ASN A 381 32.81 -9.70 -11.40
N VAL A 382 33.86 -9.13 -10.87
CA VAL A 382 33.82 -8.21 -9.73
C VAL A 382 34.60 -6.94 -10.03
N GLN A 383 34.04 -5.81 -9.64
CA GLN A 383 34.69 -4.51 -9.73
C GLN A 383 35.75 -4.37 -8.65
N ILE A 384 36.92 -3.91 -9.05
CA ILE A 384 37.98 -3.49 -8.10
C ILE A 384 37.98 -1.96 -8.02
N THR A 385 37.75 -1.43 -6.83
CA THR A 385 37.77 0.01 -6.59
C THR A 385 39.16 0.52 -6.16
N SER A 386 39.98 -0.34 -5.55
CA SER A 386 41.36 -0.01 -5.17
C SER A 386 42.18 -1.29 -4.95
N GLY A 387 43.55 -1.15 -5.01
CA GLY A 387 44.48 -2.23 -4.71
C GLY A 387 45.25 -2.80 -5.90
N ILE A 388 44.81 -2.57 -7.13
CA ILE A 388 45.50 -2.97 -8.37
C ILE A 388 45.63 -1.81 -9.35
N ALA A 389 46.68 -1.87 -10.19
CA ALA A 389 46.83 -0.98 -11.33
C ALA A 389 46.29 -1.63 -12.61
N PRO A 390 45.87 -0.85 -13.63
CA PRO A 390 45.45 -1.39 -14.94
C PRO A 390 46.50 -2.25 -15.67
N SER A 391 47.76 -2.00 -15.35
CA SER A 391 48.90 -2.74 -15.89
C SER A 391 49.25 -4.04 -15.14
N ASP A 392 48.62 -4.27 -13.99
CA ASP A 392 48.88 -5.48 -13.19
C ASP A 392 48.33 -6.71 -13.91
N LEU A 393 49.08 -7.81 -13.85
CA LEU A 393 48.69 -9.11 -14.41
C LEU A 393 48.10 -9.95 -13.27
N VAL A 394 46.75 -10.03 -13.21
CA VAL A 394 46.02 -10.73 -12.13
C VAL A 394 45.86 -12.20 -12.48
N ILE A 395 46.16 -13.07 -11.51
CA ILE A 395 46.01 -14.53 -11.65
C ILE A 395 44.50 -14.88 -11.56
N THR A 396 43.93 -15.40 -12.64
CA THR A 396 42.53 -15.77 -12.77
C THR A 396 42.25 -17.26 -12.55
N GLY A 397 43.30 -18.08 -12.71
CA GLY A 397 43.22 -19.53 -12.48
C GLY A 397 44.51 -20.07 -11.85
N GLY A 398 44.36 -20.97 -10.86
CA GLY A 398 45.46 -21.54 -10.12
C GLY A 398 45.98 -20.71 -8.96
N ALA A 399 45.25 -19.68 -8.50
CA ALA A 399 45.61 -18.82 -7.38
C ALA A 399 45.41 -19.49 -6.03
N TYR A 400 44.54 -20.49 -5.94
CA TYR A 400 44.21 -21.15 -4.67
C TYR A 400 45.39 -22.00 -4.17
N GLY A 401 45.84 -21.75 -2.95
CA GLY A 401 47.00 -22.43 -2.35
C GLY A 401 48.37 -21.91 -2.75
N LEU A 402 48.43 -20.82 -3.58
CA LEU A 402 49.70 -20.18 -3.90
C LEU A 402 50.18 -19.33 -2.74
N GLU A 403 51.43 -19.55 -2.31
CA GLU A 403 52.10 -18.71 -1.32
C GLU A 403 52.66 -17.44 -1.97
N ASP A 404 52.81 -16.39 -1.19
CA ASP A 404 53.42 -15.12 -1.64
C ASP A 404 54.90 -15.34 -2.02
N GLY A 405 55.30 -14.83 -3.20
CA GLY A 405 56.69 -14.96 -3.69
C GLY A 405 56.99 -16.22 -4.49
N VAL A 406 56.05 -17.13 -4.74
CA VAL A 406 56.24 -18.34 -5.55
C VAL A 406 56.42 -17.98 -7.02
N LYS A 407 57.45 -18.52 -7.71
CA LYS A 407 57.64 -18.34 -9.14
C LYS A 407 56.55 -19.05 -9.95
N VAL A 408 55.90 -18.28 -10.82
CA VAL A 408 54.80 -18.76 -11.64
C VAL A 408 55.12 -18.65 -13.12
N LYS A 409 54.59 -19.59 -13.89
CA LYS A 409 54.63 -19.54 -15.34
C LYS A 409 53.23 -19.24 -15.87
N VAL A 410 53.07 -18.10 -16.52
CA VAL A 410 51.78 -17.73 -17.15
C VAL A 410 51.55 -18.59 -18.35
N GLY A 411 50.57 -19.49 -18.27
CA GLY A 411 50.08 -20.27 -19.44
C GLY A 411 49.13 -19.40 -20.27
N ALA A 412 49.11 -19.61 -21.60
CA ALA A 412 48.13 -18.94 -22.44
C ALA A 412 46.72 -19.31 -21.97
N ALA A 413 45.81 -18.33 -21.88
CA ALA A 413 44.40 -18.55 -21.56
C ALA A 413 43.84 -19.61 -22.53
N ALA A 414 43.29 -20.71 -22.01
CA ALA A 414 42.60 -21.70 -22.80
C ALA A 414 41.36 -21.03 -23.41
N GLY A 415 41.45 -20.59 -24.65
CA GLY A 415 40.33 -20.15 -25.45
C GLY A 415 39.30 -21.28 -25.47
N GLY A 416 38.06 -21.01 -25.09
CA GLY A 416 36.99 -22.00 -24.99
C GLY A 416 36.87 -22.82 -26.26
N ASP A 417 37.36 -24.04 -26.19
CA ASP A 417 37.18 -25.04 -27.25
C ASP A 417 35.74 -25.54 -27.19
N LYS A 418 34.93 -25.01 -28.10
CA LYS A 418 33.65 -25.63 -28.46
C LYS A 418 33.98 -26.93 -29.17
N SER A 419 34.15 -28.02 -28.45
CA SER A 419 34.20 -29.33 -29.05
C SER A 419 32.85 -29.63 -29.72
N SER A 420 32.80 -29.42 -31.03
CA SER A 420 31.80 -29.97 -31.91
C SER A 420 31.92 -31.48 -31.89
N GLY A 421 31.16 -32.15 -31.06
CA GLY A 421 30.96 -33.61 -31.09
C GLY A 421 30.20 -33.97 -32.35
N LYS A 422 30.97 -34.34 -33.39
CA LYS A 422 30.47 -34.99 -34.59
C LYS A 422 30.33 -36.49 -34.29
N GLY A 423 29.15 -36.88 -33.80
CA GLY A 423 28.76 -38.29 -33.69
C GLY A 423 28.36 -38.81 -35.05
N GLY A 424 29.24 -39.66 -35.65
CA GLY A 424 28.90 -40.45 -36.84
C GLY A 424 27.90 -41.54 -36.48
N GLY A 425 26.95 -41.74 -37.37
CA GLY A 425 25.98 -42.81 -37.34
C GLY A 425 26.55 -44.18 -37.66
N ALA A 426 25.82 -45.17 -37.31
CA ALA A 426 25.55 -46.41 -38.06
C ALA A 426 24.79 -47.38 -37.14
N GLU A 427 23.70 -47.77 -37.60
CA GLU A 427 22.80 -48.91 -37.65
C GLU A 427 21.46 -48.69 -36.96
#